data_7a53c4a77a7d75c3c8b87fb54ce4424b
#
_entry.id   7a53c4a77a7d75c3c8b87fb54ce4424b
#
_cell.length_a   1.000
_cell.length_b   1.000
_cell.length_c   1.000
_cell.angle_alpha   90.00
_cell.angle_beta   90.00
_cell.angle_gamma   90.00
#
_symmetry.space_group_name_H-M   'P 1'
#
loop_
_entity.id
_entity.type
_entity.pdbx_description
1 polymer ?
#
loop_
_entity_poly.entity_id
_entity_poly.type
_entity_poly.pdbx_seq_one_letter_code
_entity_poly.pdbx_strand_id
1 'polypeptide(L)'
;MSEPSQAVPQTAAAATAPGQSGLAASASQVNPQAGQVNPQAGQSDGGSGPSMGSSCTAPQLRRFIKSRPYVPMHELRRRFAINGGDDDVTAVDLAGGRVFVGLPAREGDLLGELLRGGEVGFELSLDPRSPIVVGLYPMRPIPRP
;
A
#
# COMPACT_ATOMS: atom_id res chain seq x y z
N MET A 1 42.64 -42.46 11.46
CA MET A 1 41.58 -41.98 12.35
C MET A 1 40.37 -41.72 11.52
N SER A 2 39.44 -42.59 11.62
CA SER A 2 38.30 -42.67 10.69
C SER A 2 37.13 -41.96 11.33
N GLU A 3 36.62 -40.99 10.62
CA GLU A 3 35.38 -40.39 11.02
C GLU A 3 34.20 -41.20 10.49
N PRO A 4 33.25 -41.53 11.31
CA PRO A 4 32.03 -42.13 10.83
C PRO A 4 31.11 -41.09 10.28
N SER A 5 30.90 -41.21 9.02
CA SER A 5 29.83 -40.50 8.32
C SER A 5 28.49 -40.95 8.85
N GLN A 6 27.82 -40.08 9.53
CA GLN A 6 26.46 -40.34 9.96
C GLN A 6 25.51 -39.94 8.84
N ALA A 7 25.02 -40.93 8.19
CA ALA A 7 23.90 -40.78 7.27
C ALA A 7 22.63 -40.50 8.11
N VAL A 8 22.09 -39.35 7.90
CA VAL A 8 20.80 -39.00 8.46
C VAL A 8 19.71 -39.63 7.60
N PRO A 9 18.88 -40.49 8.16
CA PRO A 9 17.74 -40.98 7.40
C PRO A 9 16.75 -39.86 7.18
N GLN A 10 16.61 -39.47 5.96
CA GLN A 10 15.53 -38.62 5.55
C GLN A 10 14.25 -39.43 5.60
N THR A 11 13.52 -39.23 6.63
CA THR A 11 12.15 -39.71 6.70
C THR A 11 11.31 -38.80 5.81
N ALA A 12 11.13 -39.20 4.60
CA ALA A 12 10.14 -38.59 3.74
C ALA A 12 8.76 -38.95 4.33
N ALA A 13 8.25 -38.11 5.12
CA ALA A 13 6.85 -38.17 5.48
C ALA A 13 6.06 -37.81 4.22
N ALA A 14 5.62 -38.78 3.51
CA ALA A 14 4.61 -38.59 2.52
C ALA A 14 3.32 -38.17 3.22
N ALA A 15 3.11 -36.92 3.32
CA ALA A 15 1.81 -36.41 3.68
C ALA A 15 0.88 -36.70 2.53
N THR A 16 0.28 -37.83 2.56
CA THR A 16 -0.88 -38.11 1.74
C THR A 16 -1.97 -37.21 2.23
N ALA A 17 -2.15 -36.11 1.59
CA ALA A 17 -3.33 -35.32 1.79
C ALA A 17 -4.51 -36.21 1.36
N PRO A 18 -5.41 -36.55 2.24
CA PRO A 18 -6.62 -37.21 1.84
C PRO A 18 -7.30 -36.30 0.83
N GLY A 19 -7.60 -36.83 -0.32
CA GLY A 19 -8.38 -36.13 -1.30
C GLY A 19 -9.62 -35.59 -0.63
N GLN A 20 -9.60 -34.33 -0.40
CA GLN A 20 -10.79 -33.60 -0.08
C GLN A 20 -11.64 -33.67 -1.33
N SER A 21 -12.44 -34.66 -1.42
CA SER A 21 -13.62 -34.54 -2.24
C SER A 21 -14.44 -33.43 -1.63
N GLY A 22 -13.98 -32.24 -1.86
CA GLY A 22 -14.69 -31.06 -1.46
C GLY A 22 -15.99 -31.04 -2.21
N LEU A 23 -16.97 -31.53 -1.59
CA LEU A 23 -18.35 -31.33 -2.04
C LEU A 23 -18.72 -29.89 -1.75
N ALA A 24 -17.98 -29.00 -2.32
CA ALA A 24 -18.38 -27.61 -2.38
C ALA A 24 -19.39 -27.35 -3.48
N ALA A 25 -20.03 -28.36 -3.93
CA ALA A 25 -21.07 -28.24 -4.97
C ALA A 25 -22.32 -27.50 -4.50
N SER A 26 -22.44 -27.22 -3.26
CA SER A 26 -23.57 -26.50 -2.70
C SER A 26 -23.48 -24.99 -2.78
N ALA A 27 -22.38 -24.47 -3.30
CA ALA A 27 -22.23 -23.05 -3.40
C ALA A 27 -22.96 -22.40 -4.59
N SER A 28 -23.67 -23.15 -5.34
CA SER A 28 -24.49 -22.62 -6.43
C SER A 28 -25.83 -22.08 -5.95
N GLN A 29 -25.83 -21.42 -4.88
CA GLN A 29 -26.91 -20.51 -4.59
C GLN A 29 -26.65 -19.25 -5.41
N VAL A 30 -26.84 -19.41 -6.68
CA VAL A 30 -27.02 -18.26 -7.54
C VAL A 30 -28.34 -17.66 -7.10
N ASN A 31 -28.23 -16.63 -6.34
CA ASN A 31 -29.37 -15.83 -5.99
C ASN A 31 -29.89 -15.19 -7.29
N PRO A 32 -31.04 -15.58 -7.81
CA PRO A 32 -31.54 -15.01 -9.04
C PRO A 32 -31.96 -13.55 -8.92
N GLN A 33 -31.86 -13.00 -7.75
CA GLN A 33 -32.13 -11.56 -7.50
C GLN A 33 -30.93 -10.66 -7.61
N ALA A 34 -29.79 -11.20 -7.93
CA ALA A 34 -28.60 -10.38 -8.22
C ALA A 34 -28.73 -9.59 -9.53
N GLY A 35 -29.83 -9.72 -10.23
CA GLY A 35 -30.09 -9.01 -11.48
C GLY A 35 -30.59 -7.58 -11.34
N GLN A 36 -30.80 -7.11 -10.15
CA GLN A 36 -31.11 -5.70 -9.98
C GLN A 36 -29.84 -4.90 -9.82
N VAL A 37 -29.15 -4.76 -10.88
CA VAL A 37 -28.14 -3.74 -11.01
C VAL A 37 -28.88 -2.42 -11.01
N ASN A 38 -28.84 -1.77 -9.90
CA ASN A 38 -29.34 -0.41 -9.82
C ASN A 38 -28.41 0.48 -10.67
N PRO A 39 -28.89 1.05 -11.77
CA PRO A 39 -28.05 1.87 -12.64
C PRO A 39 -27.64 3.21 -12.01
N GLN A 40 -28.03 3.47 -10.80
CA GLN A 40 -27.67 4.68 -10.09
C GLN A 40 -26.40 4.56 -9.23
N ALA A 41 -25.58 3.58 -9.48
CA ALA A 41 -24.29 3.46 -8.80
C ALA A 41 -23.28 4.54 -9.18
N GLY A 42 -23.69 5.56 -9.88
CA GLY A 42 -22.80 6.62 -10.33
C GLY A 42 -22.50 7.73 -9.33
N GLN A 43 -23.13 7.73 -8.17
CA GLN A 43 -22.92 8.79 -7.20
C GLN A 43 -22.84 8.22 -5.80
N SER A 44 -21.74 7.62 -5.51
CA SER A 44 -21.36 7.36 -4.14
C SER A 44 -20.61 8.56 -3.58
N ASP A 45 -21.33 9.66 -3.45
CA ASP A 45 -20.91 10.68 -2.53
C ASP A 45 -21.20 10.20 -1.12
N GLY A 46 -20.17 9.96 -0.36
CA GLY A 46 -20.28 9.91 1.06
C GLY A 46 -20.90 8.66 1.66
N GLY A 47 -20.62 7.52 1.10
CA GLY A 47 -20.81 6.28 1.81
C GLY A 47 -19.88 6.19 3.01
N SER A 48 -20.28 6.77 4.12
CA SER A 48 -19.60 6.58 5.39
C SER A 48 -19.87 5.17 5.91
N GLY A 49 -19.37 4.18 5.23
CA GLY A 49 -19.20 2.87 5.83
C GLY A 49 -17.96 2.88 6.72
N PRO A 50 -17.94 2.13 7.80
CA PRO A 50 -16.71 1.92 8.54
C PRO A 50 -15.77 1.06 7.69
N SER A 51 -15.20 1.64 6.68
CA SER A 51 -14.10 1.00 5.99
C SER A 51 -12.89 1.10 6.89
N MET A 52 -12.53 0.00 7.45
CA MET A 52 -11.30 -0.24 8.19
C MET A 52 -10.06 -0.12 7.30
N GLY A 53 -10.11 0.74 6.32
CA GLY A 53 -9.01 1.03 5.43
C GLY A 53 -9.08 2.47 5.01
N SER A 54 -7.97 3.15 5.03
CA SER A 54 -7.89 4.48 4.46
C SER A 54 -8.32 4.41 3.00
N SER A 55 -9.36 5.13 2.65
CA SER A 55 -9.85 5.22 1.28
C SER A 55 -9.10 6.27 0.47
N CYS A 56 -7.81 6.43 0.75
CA CYS A 56 -6.95 7.38 0.11
C CYS A 56 -6.72 7.00 -1.36
N THR A 57 -6.86 7.94 -2.26
CA THR A 57 -6.55 7.78 -3.68
C THR A 57 -5.45 8.73 -4.12
N ALA A 58 -4.75 8.39 -5.21
CA ALA A 58 -3.69 9.23 -5.74
C ALA A 58 -4.15 10.66 -6.08
N PRO A 59 -5.33 10.88 -6.71
CA PRO A 59 -5.84 12.22 -6.94
C PRO A 59 -6.11 13.03 -5.67
N GLN A 60 -6.59 12.36 -4.61
CA GLN A 60 -6.84 13.02 -3.33
C GLN A 60 -5.53 13.43 -2.65
N LEU A 61 -4.53 12.55 -2.65
CA LEU A 61 -3.18 12.86 -2.16
C LEU A 61 -2.58 14.03 -2.93
N ARG A 62 -2.62 13.96 -4.24
CA ARG A 62 -2.11 15.03 -5.12
C ARG A 62 -2.75 16.37 -4.80
N ARG A 63 -4.08 16.43 -4.75
CA ARG A 63 -4.83 17.66 -4.44
C ARG A 63 -4.45 18.22 -3.08
N PHE A 64 -4.37 17.37 -2.09
CA PHE A 64 -4.02 17.76 -0.74
C PHE A 64 -2.61 18.35 -0.65
N ILE A 65 -1.62 17.66 -1.23
CA ILE A 65 -0.24 18.14 -1.23
C ILE A 65 -0.10 19.45 -2.02
N LYS A 66 -0.76 19.56 -3.18
CA LYS A 66 -0.73 20.76 -4.01
C LYS A 66 -1.45 21.97 -3.39
N SER A 67 -2.32 21.75 -2.44
CA SER A 67 -3.04 22.84 -1.76
C SER A 67 -2.22 23.55 -0.69
N ARG A 68 -1.05 23.00 -0.35
CA ARG A 68 -0.21 23.51 0.74
C ARG A 68 1.24 23.66 0.29
N PRO A 69 1.96 24.61 0.88
CA PRO A 69 3.40 24.77 0.56
C PRO A 69 4.25 23.63 1.09
N TYR A 70 3.82 22.99 2.16
CA TYR A 70 4.54 21.89 2.81
C TYR A 70 3.56 21.03 3.60
N VAL A 71 3.72 19.72 3.53
CA VAL A 71 2.89 18.74 4.24
C VAL A 71 3.79 17.77 4.99
N PRO A 72 3.87 17.85 6.31
CA PRO A 72 4.56 16.84 7.11
C PRO A 72 3.88 15.49 7.00
N MET A 73 4.65 14.41 7.08
CA MET A 73 4.11 13.04 6.94
C MET A 73 3.03 12.72 8.00
N HIS A 74 3.21 13.21 9.23
CA HIS A 74 2.22 12.99 10.29
C HIS A 74 0.87 13.67 9.98
N GLU A 75 0.89 14.83 9.33
CA GLU A 75 -0.34 15.53 8.92
C GLU A 75 -1.04 14.80 7.80
N LEU A 76 -0.29 14.26 6.85
CA LEU A 76 -0.83 13.44 5.77
C LEU A 76 -1.50 12.19 6.34
N ARG A 77 -0.86 11.48 7.25
CA ARG A 77 -1.44 10.32 7.93
C ARG A 77 -2.73 10.68 8.66
N ARG A 78 -2.71 11.76 9.39
CA ARG A 78 -3.88 12.26 10.14
C ARG A 78 -5.03 12.62 9.21
N ARG A 79 -4.74 13.31 8.11
CA ARG A 79 -5.76 13.78 7.17
C ARG A 79 -6.51 12.65 6.49
N PHE A 80 -5.82 11.60 6.15
CA PHE A 80 -6.38 10.46 5.44
C PHE A 80 -6.72 9.29 6.37
N ALA A 81 -6.67 9.51 7.68
CA ALA A 81 -6.92 8.49 8.69
C ALA A 81 -6.13 7.20 8.42
N ILE A 82 -4.88 7.36 8.01
CA ILE A 82 -4.00 6.23 7.73
C ILE A 82 -3.57 5.62 9.07
N ASN A 83 -4.30 4.59 9.44
CA ASN A 83 -4.03 3.84 10.65
C ASN A 83 -2.99 2.77 10.33
N GLY A 84 -1.76 3.09 10.59
CA GLY A 84 -0.67 2.14 10.52
C GLY A 84 0.15 2.24 11.80
N GLY A 85 0.85 1.19 12.13
CA GLY A 85 1.85 1.24 13.20
C GLY A 85 2.97 2.22 12.85
N ASP A 86 3.74 2.57 13.85
CA ASP A 86 4.93 3.38 13.63
C ASP A 86 5.98 2.65 12.78
N ASP A 87 5.82 1.32 12.68
CA ASP A 87 6.67 0.45 11.89
C ASP A 87 6.22 0.28 10.43
N ASP A 88 5.08 0.86 10.06
CA ASP A 88 4.62 0.81 8.67
C ASP A 88 5.46 1.73 7.79
N VAL A 89 6.43 1.14 7.15
CA VAL A 89 7.37 1.82 6.26
C VAL A 89 7.38 1.11 4.92
N THR A 90 7.14 1.87 3.87
CA THR A 90 7.18 1.37 2.49
C THR A 90 8.40 1.93 1.77
N ALA A 91 9.15 1.04 1.13
CA ALA A 91 10.26 1.43 0.29
C ALA A 91 9.77 1.89 -1.09
N VAL A 92 10.22 3.04 -1.52
CA VAL A 92 9.89 3.62 -2.83
C VAL A 92 11.17 3.81 -3.62
N ASP A 93 11.24 3.18 -4.78
CA ASP A 93 12.37 3.35 -5.70
C ASP A 93 12.13 4.57 -6.60
N LEU A 94 13.05 5.51 -6.54
CA LEU A 94 13.06 6.73 -7.35
C LEU A 94 14.32 6.76 -8.23
N ALA A 95 14.34 7.63 -9.20
CA ALA A 95 15.51 7.79 -10.07
C ALA A 95 16.80 8.16 -9.32
N GLY A 96 16.68 8.86 -8.19
CA GLY A 96 17.79 9.24 -7.33
C GLY A 96 18.19 8.22 -6.26
N GLY A 97 17.48 7.09 -6.18
CA GLY A 97 17.72 6.07 -5.18
C GLY A 97 16.44 5.64 -4.45
N ARG A 98 16.61 4.72 -3.53
CA ARG A 98 15.51 4.22 -2.72
C ARG A 98 15.30 5.12 -1.51
N VAL A 99 14.05 5.47 -1.27
CA VAL A 99 13.62 6.21 -0.08
C VAL A 99 12.56 5.43 0.68
N PHE A 100 12.36 5.77 1.93
CA PHE A 100 11.38 5.11 2.77
C PHE A 100 10.30 6.11 3.17
N VAL A 101 9.04 5.70 3.05
CA VAL A 101 7.89 6.51 3.47
C VAL A 101 7.20 5.84 4.64
N GLY A 102 6.90 6.60 5.68
CA GLY A 102 6.22 6.11 6.86
C GLY A 102 4.71 5.91 6.62
N LEU A 103 4.38 5.07 5.65
CA LEU A 103 3.01 4.74 5.25
C LEU A 103 2.88 3.24 5.01
N PRO A 104 1.68 2.68 5.19
CA PRO A 104 1.39 1.32 4.76
C PRO A 104 1.62 1.14 3.27
N ALA A 105 1.80 -0.11 2.83
CA ALA A 105 2.20 -0.43 1.47
C ALA A 105 1.33 0.23 0.40
N ARG A 106 0.02 0.18 0.54
CA ARG A 106 -0.91 0.75 -0.43
C ARG A 106 -0.74 2.27 -0.57
N GLU A 107 -0.74 2.98 0.53
CA GLU A 107 -0.60 4.44 0.56
C GLU A 107 0.81 4.86 0.16
N GLY A 108 1.80 4.06 0.54
CA GLY A 108 3.18 4.24 0.13
C GLY A 108 3.36 4.10 -1.38
N ASP A 109 2.72 3.14 -2.00
CA ASP A 109 2.75 2.96 -3.46
C ASP A 109 2.08 4.13 -4.18
N LEU A 110 0.92 4.58 -3.71
CA LEU A 110 0.24 5.75 -4.27
C LEU A 110 1.09 7.02 -4.19
N LEU A 111 1.73 7.23 -3.06
CA LEU A 111 2.66 8.34 -2.91
C LEU A 111 3.87 8.16 -3.81
N GLY A 112 4.39 6.96 -3.91
CA GLY A 112 5.52 6.62 -4.79
C GLY A 112 5.25 6.98 -6.25
N GLU A 113 4.05 6.76 -6.75
CA GLU A 113 3.64 7.17 -8.10
C GLU A 113 3.72 8.69 -8.29
N LEU A 114 3.25 9.45 -7.32
CA LEU A 114 3.31 10.91 -7.36
C LEU A 114 4.75 11.44 -7.31
N LEU A 115 5.60 10.79 -6.54
CA LEU A 115 7.02 11.14 -6.46
C LEU A 115 7.75 10.84 -7.77
N ARG A 116 7.50 9.67 -8.36
CA ARG A 116 8.07 9.29 -9.67
C ARG A 116 7.59 10.21 -10.79
N GLY A 117 6.35 10.65 -10.71
CA GLY A 117 5.77 11.60 -11.65
C GLY A 117 6.37 13.01 -11.58
N GLY A 118 7.17 13.31 -10.56
CA GLY A 118 7.80 14.62 -10.39
C GLY A 118 6.84 15.75 -10.03
N GLU A 119 5.61 15.42 -9.66
CA GLU A 119 4.60 16.41 -9.27
C GLU A 119 4.72 16.85 -7.81
N VAL A 120 5.34 16.01 -7.02
CA VAL A 120 5.53 16.18 -5.59
C VAL A 120 7.01 16.00 -5.27
N GLY A 121 7.55 16.95 -4.55
CA GLY A 121 8.88 16.85 -3.97
C GLY A 121 8.82 16.34 -2.53
N PHE A 122 9.95 15.94 -2.02
CA PHE A 122 10.05 15.38 -0.69
C PHE A 122 11.28 15.86 0.05
N GLU A 123 11.19 15.86 1.36
CA GLU A 123 12.30 16.12 2.27
C GLU A 123 12.65 14.84 3.00
N LEU A 124 13.94 14.56 3.11
CA LEU A 124 14.46 13.37 3.78
C LEU A 124 14.92 13.68 5.19
N SER A 125 14.86 12.68 6.05
CA SER A 125 15.51 12.72 7.35
C SER A 125 17.03 12.90 7.20
N LEU A 126 17.64 13.44 8.23
CA LEU A 126 19.08 13.67 8.25
C LEU A 126 19.91 12.38 8.42
N ASP A 127 19.24 11.23 8.57
CA ASP A 127 19.94 9.96 8.72
C ASP A 127 20.35 9.40 7.34
N PRO A 128 21.66 9.36 7.03
CA PRO A 128 22.13 8.87 5.74
C PRO A 128 21.92 7.37 5.53
N ARG A 129 21.68 6.61 6.60
CA ARG A 129 21.48 5.16 6.53
C ARG A 129 20.05 4.78 6.23
N SER A 130 19.12 5.66 6.56
CA SER A 130 17.69 5.43 6.38
C SER A 130 17.03 6.69 5.87
N PRO A 131 17.05 6.92 4.55
CA PRO A 131 16.44 8.11 3.95
C PRO A 131 14.92 8.02 4.05
N ILE A 132 14.37 8.48 5.16
CA ILE A 132 12.93 8.50 5.44
C ILE A 132 12.37 9.84 5.00
N VAL A 133 11.27 9.80 4.28
CA VAL A 133 10.53 11.01 3.89
C VAL A 133 9.84 11.59 5.11
N VAL A 134 10.19 12.81 5.47
CA VAL A 134 9.61 13.52 6.63
C VAL A 134 8.57 14.54 6.23
N GLY A 135 8.61 15.01 4.99
CA GLY A 135 7.66 15.97 4.47
C GLY A 135 7.58 15.98 2.96
N LEU A 136 6.51 16.55 2.46
CA LEU A 136 6.18 16.64 1.06
C LEU A 136 5.87 18.09 0.67
N TYR A 137 6.15 18.45 -0.56
CA TYR A 137 5.82 19.76 -1.09
C TYR A 137 5.46 19.68 -2.57
N PRO A 138 4.60 20.57 -3.07
CA PRO A 138 4.24 20.57 -4.48
C PRO A 138 5.42 21.05 -5.33
N MET A 139 5.76 20.27 -6.34
CA MET A 139 6.66 20.73 -7.38
C MET A 139 5.88 21.64 -8.32
N ARG A 140 6.23 22.91 -8.33
CA ARG A 140 5.66 23.85 -9.29
C ARG A 140 6.52 23.80 -10.55
N PRO A 141 5.91 23.68 -11.74
CA PRO A 141 6.67 23.87 -12.95
C PRO A 141 7.27 25.29 -12.92
N ILE A 142 8.57 25.36 -13.04
CA ILE A 142 9.24 26.65 -13.17
C ILE A 142 8.76 27.24 -14.48
N PRO A 143 8.07 28.39 -14.48
CA PRO A 143 7.71 29.02 -15.72
C PRO A 143 9.01 29.36 -16.46
N ARG A 144 9.19 28.77 -17.61
CA ARG A 144 10.29 29.17 -18.47
C ARG A 144 10.02 30.57 -18.98
N PRO A 145 10.96 31.47 -18.83
CA PRO A 145 10.80 32.81 -19.37
C PRO A 145 10.68 32.78 -20.90
#